data_9a76420fc4fd30cae4b91bd2507dcf63
#
_entry.id   9a76420fc4fd30cae4b91bd2507dcf63
#
_cell.length_a   1.000
_cell.length_b   1.000
_cell.length_c   1.000
_cell.angle_alpha   90.00
_cell.angle_beta   90.00
_cell.angle_gamma   90.00
#
_symmetry.space_group_name_H-M   'P 1'
#
loop_
_entity.id
_entity.type
_entity.pdbx_description
1 polymer ?
#
loop_
_entity_poly.entity_id
_entity_poly.type
_entity_poly.pdbx_seq_one_letter_code
_entity_poly.pdbx_strand_id
1 'polypeptide(L)'
;DTNVHVDFVDETGDAFEEYIVFHHKFVTWMEANGYDPSKRYSQEEIDELVAKSPYYKATSNDVDWLMKVKMQGRIQKWVDHSISVTINLPNDVDEDLVNRLYVEAWKSGCKGCTVYRDGSRSGVLISAKSEQKTRKRNFLLANRLRL
;
A
#
# COMPACT_ATOMS: atom_id res chain seq x y z
N ASP A 1 -10.34 -22.72 23.93
CA ASP A 1 -9.20 -21.81 24.07
C ASP A 1 -9.60 -20.44 23.55
N THR A 2 -9.95 -19.54 24.48
CA THR A 2 -10.60 -18.26 24.20
C THR A 2 -9.65 -17.06 24.37
N ASN A 3 -8.38 -17.22 24.08
CA ASN A 3 -7.43 -16.11 24.07
C ASN A 3 -7.18 -15.64 22.62
N VAL A 4 -8.26 -15.27 21.93
CA VAL A 4 -8.14 -14.54 20.66
C VAL A 4 -7.82 -13.10 21.01
N HIS A 5 -6.63 -12.63 20.59
CA HIS A 5 -6.27 -11.23 20.68
C HIS A 5 -7.08 -10.45 19.65
N VAL A 6 -7.75 -9.40 20.06
CA VAL A 6 -8.56 -8.55 19.18
C VAL A 6 -7.89 -7.18 19.10
N ASP A 7 -7.39 -6.80 17.92
CA ASP A 7 -6.79 -5.50 17.70
C ASP A 7 -7.82 -4.42 17.38
N PHE A 8 -8.88 -4.78 16.63
CA PHE A 8 -10.00 -3.87 16.38
C PHE A 8 -11.30 -4.63 16.07
N VAL A 9 -12.42 -3.93 16.21
CA VAL A 9 -13.75 -4.39 15.80
C VAL A 9 -14.28 -3.41 14.76
N ASP A 10 -14.80 -3.93 13.65
CA ASP A 10 -15.35 -3.09 12.58
C ASP A 10 -16.77 -2.58 12.88
N GLU A 11 -17.34 -1.80 11.95
CA GLU A 11 -18.69 -1.23 12.10
C GLU A 11 -19.80 -2.29 12.10
N THR A 12 -19.51 -3.50 11.61
CA THR A 12 -20.45 -4.65 11.58
C THR A 12 -20.38 -5.50 12.84
N GLY A 13 -19.40 -5.23 13.71
CA GLY A 13 -19.19 -5.95 14.98
C GLY A 13 -18.23 -7.14 14.84
N ASP A 14 -17.56 -7.30 13.68
CA ASP A 14 -16.58 -8.34 13.47
C ASP A 14 -15.25 -7.98 14.13
N ALA A 15 -14.66 -8.95 14.85
CA ALA A 15 -13.38 -8.80 15.54
C ALA A 15 -12.22 -9.26 14.65
N PHE A 16 -11.19 -8.43 14.59
CA PHE A 16 -10.01 -8.69 13.77
C PHE A 16 -8.74 -8.70 14.61
N GLU A 17 -7.82 -9.59 14.23
CA GLU A 17 -6.44 -9.58 14.71
C GLU A 17 -5.54 -9.11 13.56
N GLU A 18 -4.64 -8.17 13.83
CA GLU A 18 -3.76 -7.56 12.84
C GLU A 18 -2.38 -8.23 12.89
N TYR A 19 -1.94 -8.75 11.75
CA TYR A 19 -0.63 -9.36 11.60
C TYR A 19 0.22 -8.55 10.63
N ILE A 20 1.45 -8.25 11.04
CA ILE A 20 2.45 -7.67 10.15
C ILE A 20 3.15 -8.81 9.42
N VAL A 21 3.04 -8.83 8.09
CA VAL A 21 3.71 -9.80 7.24
C VAL A 21 4.82 -9.12 6.46
N PHE A 22 6.06 -9.50 6.76
CA PHE A 22 7.22 -9.00 6.04
C PHE A 22 7.47 -9.80 4.76
N HIS A 23 7.89 -9.11 3.70
CA HIS A 23 8.37 -9.78 2.50
C HIS A 23 9.61 -10.62 2.82
N HIS A 24 9.70 -11.86 2.29
CA HIS A 24 10.76 -12.81 2.63
C HIS A 24 12.18 -12.27 2.43
N LYS A 25 12.43 -11.42 1.43
CA LYS A 25 13.73 -10.77 1.25
C LYS A 25 14.06 -9.76 2.34
N PHE A 26 13.05 -9.08 2.88
CA PHE A 26 13.24 -8.21 4.04
C PHE A 26 13.52 -9.02 5.30
N VAL A 27 12.84 -10.15 5.49
CA VAL A 27 13.12 -11.12 6.57
C VAL A 27 14.58 -11.58 6.51
N THR A 28 15.06 -12.01 5.33
CA THR A 28 16.47 -12.40 5.14
C THR A 28 17.44 -11.28 5.49
N TRP A 29 17.11 -10.04 5.14
CA TRP A 29 17.93 -8.88 5.51
C TRP A 29 17.90 -8.63 7.02
N MET A 30 16.75 -8.74 7.67
CA MET A 30 16.61 -8.59 9.12
C MET A 30 17.49 -9.60 9.85
N GLU A 31 17.38 -10.89 9.51
CA GLU A 31 18.17 -11.97 10.10
C GLU A 31 19.67 -11.75 9.90
N ALA A 32 20.10 -11.35 8.70
CA ALA A 32 21.50 -11.06 8.39
C ALA A 32 22.07 -9.87 9.16
N ASN A 33 21.21 -8.98 9.65
CA ASN A 33 21.59 -7.79 10.44
C ASN A 33 21.26 -7.95 11.94
N GLY A 34 20.92 -9.17 12.39
CA GLY A 34 20.71 -9.48 13.80
C GLY A 34 19.36 -9.03 14.36
N TYR A 35 18.37 -8.76 13.52
CA TYR A 35 17.00 -8.48 13.92
C TYR A 35 16.16 -9.75 13.91
N ASP A 36 15.29 -9.90 14.90
CA ASP A 36 14.37 -11.03 15.00
C ASP A 36 13.07 -10.74 14.25
N PRO A 37 12.80 -11.41 13.09
CA PRO A 37 11.59 -11.15 12.32
C PRO A 37 10.30 -11.67 12.99
N SER A 38 10.39 -12.49 14.03
CA SER A 38 9.24 -12.99 14.79
C SER A 38 8.78 -12.02 15.89
N LYS A 39 9.60 -11.02 16.22
CA LYS A 39 9.24 -9.98 17.20
C LYS A 39 8.07 -9.15 16.65
N ARG A 40 7.13 -8.80 17.51
CA ARG A 40 6.08 -7.82 17.18
C ARG A 40 6.69 -6.41 17.27
N TYR A 41 6.80 -5.75 16.11
CA TYR A 41 7.35 -4.40 15.98
C TYR A 41 6.23 -3.36 15.97
N SER A 42 6.48 -2.19 16.54
CA SER A 42 5.62 -1.03 16.32
C SER A 42 5.82 -0.46 14.91
N GLN A 43 4.89 0.39 14.44
CA GLN A 43 5.02 1.00 13.12
C GLN A 43 6.27 1.89 13.03
N GLU A 44 6.61 2.60 14.11
CA GLU A 44 7.83 3.43 14.16
C GLU A 44 9.10 2.57 14.05
N GLU A 45 9.17 1.44 14.79
CA GLU A 45 10.29 0.50 14.69
C GLU A 45 10.43 -0.07 13.27
N ILE A 46 9.31 -0.37 12.59
CA ILE A 46 9.32 -0.85 11.20
C ILE A 46 9.83 0.24 10.26
N ASP A 47 9.34 1.45 10.39
CA ASP A 47 9.75 2.58 9.55
C ASP A 47 11.27 2.84 9.70
N GLU A 48 11.82 2.72 10.93
CA GLU A 48 13.26 2.80 11.16
C GLU A 48 14.07 1.64 10.54
N LEU A 49 13.54 0.41 10.64
CA LEU A 49 14.19 -0.76 10.04
C LEU A 49 14.20 -0.64 8.51
N VAL A 50 13.07 -0.25 7.92
CA VAL A 50 12.96 -0.02 6.48
C VAL A 50 13.91 1.08 6.04
N ALA A 51 14.03 2.18 6.80
CA ALA A 51 14.94 3.27 6.48
C ALA A 51 16.43 2.85 6.46
N LYS A 52 16.80 1.85 7.27
CA LYS A 52 18.16 1.27 7.30
C LYS A 52 18.38 0.20 6.24
N SER A 53 17.33 -0.31 5.62
CA SER A 53 17.37 -1.42 4.69
C SER A 53 17.60 -0.97 3.24
N PRO A 54 18.04 -1.86 2.34
CA PRO A 54 18.11 -1.57 0.90
C PRO A 54 16.72 -1.41 0.25
N TYR A 55 15.65 -1.64 0.99
CA TYR A 55 14.25 -1.55 0.52
C TYR A 55 13.60 -0.20 0.86
N TYR A 56 14.37 0.76 1.37
CA TYR A 56 13.89 2.12 1.60
C TYR A 56 13.33 2.73 0.31
N LYS A 57 12.13 3.27 0.37
CA LYS A 57 11.39 3.82 -0.79
C LYS A 57 11.16 2.82 -1.94
N ALA A 58 11.09 1.53 -1.65
CA ALA A 58 10.85 0.48 -2.64
C ALA A 58 9.40 -0.06 -2.63
N THR A 59 8.49 0.56 -1.89
CA THR A 59 7.08 0.16 -1.90
C THR A 59 6.36 0.67 -3.15
N SER A 60 5.19 0.09 -3.44
CA SER A 60 4.39 0.48 -4.62
C SER A 60 3.95 1.95 -4.59
N ASN A 61 3.89 2.57 -3.40
CA ASN A 61 3.52 3.98 -3.23
C ASN A 61 4.71 4.92 -3.35
N ASP A 62 5.95 4.41 -3.21
CA ASP A 62 7.18 5.20 -3.27
C ASP A 62 7.80 5.23 -4.66
N VAL A 63 7.57 4.16 -5.45
CA VAL A 63 8.16 4.03 -6.79
C VAL A 63 7.54 5.06 -7.74
N ASP A 64 8.38 5.69 -8.54
CA ASP A 64 7.92 6.61 -9.59
C ASP A 64 6.97 5.89 -10.57
N TRP A 65 5.72 6.32 -10.56
CA TRP A 65 4.65 5.68 -11.32
C TRP A 65 4.83 5.78 -12.83
N LEU A 66 5.41 6.89 -13.34
CA LEU A 66 5.72 7.05 -14.76
C LEU A 66 6.84 6.10 -15.20
N MET A 67 7.86 5.94 -14.36
CA MET A 67 8.93 4.97 -14.60
C MET A 67 8.42 3.53 -14.58
N LYS A 68 7.46 3.22 -13.69
CA LYS A 68 6.79 1.91 -13.64
C LYS A 68 6.07 1.62 -14.95
N VAL A 69 5.34 2.59 -15.49
CA VAL A 69 4.65 2.47 -16.80
C VAL A 69 5.64 2.28 -17.95
N LYS A 70 6.72 3.07 -17.99
CA LYS A 70 7.77 2.94 -19.00
C LYS A 70 8.46 1.57 -18.96
N MET A 71 8.71 1.06 -17.75
CA MET A 71 9.25 -0.29 -17.55
C MET A 71 8.29 -1.34 -18.11
N GLN A 72 7.00 -1.23 -17.82
CA GLN A 72 5.97 -2.12 -18.36
C GLN A 72 5.97 -2.11 -19.90
N GLY A 73 6.03 -0.93 -20.51
CA GLY A 73 6.08 -0.79 -21.97
C GLY A 73 7.33 -1.44 -22.59
N ARG A 74 8.47 -1.34 -21.91
CA ARG A 74 9.72 -2.03 -22.35
C ARG A 74 9.58 -3.55 -22.30
N ILE A 75 8.98 -4.09 -21.24
CA ILE A 75 8.75 -5.53 -21.06
C ILE A 75 7.69 -6.01 -22.07
N GLN A 76 6.65 -5.21 -22.34
CA GLN A 76 5.55 -5.55 -23.25
C GLN A 76 6.02 -5.95 -24.65
N LYS A 77 7.16 -5.43 -25.11
CA LYS A 77 7.75 -5.80 -26.42
C LYS A 77 8.13 -7.28 -26.54
N TRP A 78 8.33 -7.94 -25.41
CA TRP A 78 8.76 -9.32 -25.31
C TRP A 78 7.67 -10.26 -24.83
N VAL A 79 6.47 -9.73 -24.60
CA VAL A 79 5.31 -10.47 -24.06
C VAL A 79 4.15 -10.36 -25.04
N ASP A 80 3.66 -11.50 -25.53
CA ASP A 80 2.57 -11.56 -26.52
C ASP A 80 1.23 -11.14 -25.91
N HIS A 81 0.97 -11.54 -24.67
CA HIS A 81 -0.24 -11.15 -23.94
C HIS A 81 -0.13 -9.75 -23.34
N SER A 82 -1.27 -9.15 -23.01
CA SER A 82 -1.30 -7.92 -22.22
C SER A 82 -0.77 -8.17 -20.81
N ILE A 83 0.15 -7.33 -20.36
CA ILE A 83 0.65 -7.36 -18.98
C ILE A 83 -0.41 -6.73 -18.09
N SER A 84 -0.88 -7.47 -17.07
CA SER A 84 -1.81 -6.95 -16.05
C SER A 84 -1.01 -6.34 -14.91
N VAL A 85 -0.98 -5.01 -14.86
CA VAL A 85 -0.34 -4.23 -13.78
C VAL A 85 -1.32 -3.18 -13.28
N THR A 86 -1.49 -3.12 -11.97
CA THR A 86 -2.25 -2.05 -11.34
C THR A 86 -1.27 -1.03 -10.73
N ILE A 87 -1.49 0.23 -11.04
CA ILE A 87 -0.77 1.35 -10.44
C ILE A 87 -1.62 1.86 -9.29
N ASN A 88 -1.12 1.66 -8.07
CA ASN A 88 -1.78 2.14 -6.87
C ASN A 88 -1.36 3.59 -6.62
N LEU A 89 -2.34 4.45 -6.47
CA LEU A 89 -2.16 5.87 -6.21
C LEU A 89 -2.79 6.24 -4.87
N PRO A 90 -2.19 7.14 -4.09
CA PRO A 90 -2.80 7.67 -2.88
C PRO A 90 -4.08 8.47 -3.19
N ASN A 91 -4.91 8.68 -2.17
CA ASN A 91 -6.23 9.32 -2.34
C ASN A 91 -6.16 10.79 -2.80
N ASP A 92 -5.08 11.50 -2.47
CA ASP A 92 -4.86 12.92 -2.73
C ASP A 92 -4.20 13.22 -4.08
N VAL A 93 -4.21 12.25 -4.99
CA VAL A 93 -3.60 12.37 -6.32
C VAL A 93 -4.49 13.21 -7.24
N ASP A 94 -3.84 14.10 -7.99
CA ASP A 94 -4.45 14.93 -9.02
C ASP A 94 -4.92 14.10 -10.23
N GLU A 95 -6.04 14.47 -10.82
CA GLU A 95 -6.56 13.87 -12.05
C GLU A 95 -5.59 13.99 -13.23
N ASP A 96 -4.83 15.08 -13.29
CA ASP A 96 -3.81 15.30 -14.32
C ASP A 96 -2.72 14.22 -14.30
N LEU A 97 -2.33 13.73 -13.12
CA LEU A 97 -1.38 12.63 -13.02
C LEU A 97 -1.95 11.34 -13.59
N VAL A 98 -3.23 11.04 -13.31
CA VAL A 98 -3.91 9.86 -13.86
C VAL A 98 -3.94 9.91 -15.39
N ASN A 99 -4.31 11.06 -15.94
CA ASN A 99 -4.30 11.28 -17.40
C ASN A 99 -2.90 11.09 -18.00
N ARG A 100 -1.87 11.67 -17.38
CA ARG A 100 -0.47 11.50 -17.79
C ARG A 100 -0.02 10.04 -17.76
N LEU A 101 -0.45 9.26 -16.77
CA LEU A 101 -0.14 7.83 -16.69
C LEU A 101 -0.73 7.04 -17.87
N TYR A 102 -1.99 7.29 -18.23
CA TYR A 102 -2.61 6.63 -19.38
C TYR A 102 -1.96 7.05 -20.71
N VAL A 103 -1.65 8.33 -20.87
CA VAL A 103 -0.95 8.83 -22.07
C VAL A 103 0.45 8.22 -22.18
N GLU A 104 1.18 8.12 -21.05
CA GLU A 104 2.51 7.50 -21.04
C GLU A 104 2.44 5.99 -21.30
N ALA A 105 1.42 5.29 -20.77
CA ALA A 105 1.19 3.88 -21.06
C ALA A 105 1.00 3.64 -22.56
N TRP A 106 0.18 4.46 -23.20
CA TRP A 106 -0.02 4.40 -24.65
C TRP A 106 1.27 4.68 -25.41
N LYS A 107 1.99 5.76 -25.09
CA LYS A 107 3.27 6.13 -25.74
C LYS A 107 4.35 5.06 -25.56
N SER A 108 4.35 4.38 -24.40
CA SER A 108 5.32 3.32 -24.10
C SER A 108 4.97 1.98 -24.74
N GLY A 109 3.82 1.86 -25.43
CA GLY A 109 3.38 0.64 -26.10
C GLY A 109 2.82 -0.42 -25.15
N CYS A 110 2.28 -0.02 -23.99
CA CYS A 110 1.55 -0.92 -23.12
C CYS A 110 0.24 -1.37 -23.79
N LYS A 111 -0.10 -2.66 -23.72
CA LYS A 111 -1.37 -3.20 -24.20
C LYS A 111 -2.52 -3.01 -23.21
N GLY A 112 -2.20 -2.75 -21.94
CA GLY A 112 -3.16 -2.46 -20.87
C GLY A 112 -2.50 -1.67 -19.74
N CYS A 113 -3.31 -0.88 -19.03
CA CYS A 113 -2.89 -0.14 -17.84
C CYS A 113 -4.10 0.01 -16.93
N THR A 114 -3.95 -0.32 -15.67
CA THR A 114 -4.99 -0.14 -14.65
C THR A 114 -4.47 0.79 -13.59
N VAL A 115 -5.29 1.75 -13.21
CA VAL A 115 -4.99 2.68 -12.10
C VAL A 115 -6.01 2.44 -11.00
N TYR A 116 -5.53 2.31 -9.77
CA TYR A 116 -6.35 2.25 -8.57
C TYR A 116 -5.97 3.42 -7.66
N ARG A 117 -6.95 4.23 -7.29
CA ARG A 117 -6.78 5.30 -6.31
C ARG A 117 -7.36 4.84 -4.98
N ASP A 118 -6.59 5.00 -3.89
CA ASP A 118 -7.03 4.69 -2.55
C ASP A 118 -8.38 5.35 -2.24
N GLY A 119 -9.32 4.55 -1.69
CA GLY A 119 -10.66 5.02 -1.34
C GLY A 119 -11.64 5.18 -2.53
N SER A 120 -11.24 4.83 -3.77
CA SER A 120 -12.16 4.86 -4.92
C SER A 120 -13.19 3.73 -4.91
N ARG A 121 -12.94 2.66 -4.17
CA ARG A 121 -13.86 1.55 -3.91
C ARG A 121 -13.81 1.17 -2.44
N SER A 122 -14.96 1.01 -1.79
CA SER A 122 -15.04 0.50 -0.44
C SER A 122 -14.64 -0.98 -0.37
N GLY A 123 -13.83 -1.36 0.61
CA GLY A 123 -13.55 -2.74 0.98
C GLY A 123 -12.56 -3.53 0.11
N VAL A 124 -11.80 -2.89 -0.80
CA VAL A 124 -10.88 -3.63 -1.69
C VAL A 124 -9.43 -3.61 -1.19
N LEU A 125 -8.89 -2.45 -0.95
CA LEU A 125 -7.55 -2.25 -0.38
C LEU A 125 -7.57 -0.94 0.39
N ILE A 126 -7.14 -0.97 1.64
CA ILE A 126 -7.06 0.20 2.49
C ILE A 126 -5.60 0.35 2.90
N SER A 127 -5.02 1.53 2.64
CA SER A 127 -3.70 1.85 3.16
C SER A 127 -3.80 2.07 4.67
N ALA A 128 -2.95 1.41 5.47
CA ALA A 128 -2.92 1.54 6.92
C ALA A 128 -2.82 3.01 7.38
N LYS A 129 -2.19 3.88 6.59
CA LYS A 129 -2.13 5.34 6.84
C LYS A 129 -3.45 6.07 6.62
N SER A 130 -4.37 5.56 5.77
CA SER A 130 -5.66 6.20 5.52
C SER A 130 -6.68 5.94 6.65
N GLU A 131 -6.62 4.79 7.29
CA GLU A 131 -7.49 4.45 8.43
C GLU A 131 -7.25 5.37 9.64
N GLN A 132 -6.01 5.75 9.93
CA GLN A 132 -5.72 6.68 11.02
C GLN A 132 -6.32 8.07 10.80
N LYS A 133 -6.41 8.56 9.56
CA LYS A 133 -7.07 9.85 9.23
C LYS A 133 -8.60 9.73 9.38
N THR A 134 -9.19 8.62 8.97
CA THR A 134 -10.64 8.39 9.06
C THR A 134 -11.07 8.18 10.52
N ARG A 135 -10.32 7.41 11.32
CA ARG A 135 -10.54 7.27 12.77
C ARG A 135 -10.50 8.60 13.52
N LYS A 136 -9.50 9.47 13.22
CA LYS A 136 -9.44 10.82 13.83
C LYS A 136 -10.61 11.70 13.41
N ARG A 137 -11.09 11.59 12.17
CA ARG A 137 -12.22 12.38 11.66
C ARG A 137 -13.55 11.91 12.27
N ASN A 138 -13.77 10.61 12.40
CA ASN A 138 -14.97 10.05 13.03
C ASN A 138 -14.98 10.31 14.55
N PHE A 139 -13.82 10.25 15.22
CA PHE A 139 -13.71 10.63 16.64
C PHE A 139 -13.99 12.13 16.87
N LEU A 140 -13.56 13.00 15.96
CA LEU A 140 -13.86 14.45 16.03
C LEU A 140 -15.33 14.76 15.70
N LEU A 141 -15.98 13.99 14.83
CA LEU A 141 -17.41 14.11 14.52
C LEU A 141 -18.29 13.60 15.67
N ALA A 142 -17.91 12.47 16.29
CA ALA A 142 -18.63 11.92 17.45
C ALA A 142 -18.57 12.87 18.67
N ASN A 143 -17.46 13.58 18.87
CA ASN A 143 -17.34 14.57 19.94
C ASN A 143 -18.05 15.90 19.66
N ARG A 144 -18.45 16.19 18.42
CA ARG A 144 -19.24 17.38 18.05
C ARG A 144 -20.76 17.18 18.17
N LEU A 145 -21.21 15.96 18.33
CA LEU A 145 -22.65 15.62 18.49
C LEU A 145 -23.07 15.41 19.95
N ARG A 146 -22.22 15.72 20.93
CA ARG A 146 -22.55 15.79 22.36
C ARG A 146 -22.41 17.23 22.85
N LEU A 147 -23.39 18.05 22.51
CA LEU A 147 -23.81 19.26 23.23
C LEU A 147 -25.33 19.32 23.21
#